data_f4c423eb2b7e52dc6466125d7c337c04
#
_entry.id   f4c423eb2b7e52dc6466125d7c337c04
#
_cell.length_a   1.000
_cell.length_b   1.000
_cell.length_c   1.000
_cell.angle_alpha   90.00
_cell.angle_beta   90.00
_cell.angle_gamma   90.00
#
_symmetry.space_group_name_H-M   'P 1'
#
loop_
_entity.id
_entity.type
_entity.pdbx_description
1 polymer ?
#
loop_
_entity_poly.entity_id
_entity_poly.type
_entity_poly.pdbx_seq_one_letter_code
_entity_poly.pdbx_strand_id
1 'polypeptide(L)'
;MWPILACLVVALATVAERALYWRKVRRLRAEPAFAEILGDVRLGRFGPVWERTRDAGSPFLVALRAGLANGRAEPVTAMQLSAEETLEEAGARQWLLSTIVTLAPLLGLLGTVIGIMGSFQFIGSEQLAVAKVSGGVGEALIATAAGLGIAIVCLIPHNYFHRRVQALRHDLEQAVNQAEVALKAAAAAGQPVGEFQPETAAGRAR
;
A
#
# COMPACT_ATOMS: atom_id res chain seq x y z
N MET A 1 13.30 27.17 4.68
CA MET A 1 13.79 26.18 3.69
C MET A 1 13.96 24.76 4.25
N TRP A 2 14.53 24.54 5.45
CA TRP A 2 14.77 23.20 6.02
C TRP A 2 13.52 22.28 6.10
N PRO A 3 12.33 22.74 6.57
CA PRO A 3 11.16 21.86 6.62
C PRO A 3 10.69 21.35 5.25
N ILE A 4 10.81 22.19 4.22
CA ILE A 4 10.45 21.82 2.85
C ILE A 4 11.42 20.76 2.31
N LEU A 5 12.72 20.91 2.60
CA LEU A 5 13.73 19.91 2.24
C LEU A 5 13.50 18.58 2.96
N ALA A 6 13.14 18.62 4.25
CA ALA A 6 12.78 17.40 5.00
C ALA A 6 11.60 16.67 4.37
N CYS A 7 10.55 17.38 3.94
CA CYS A 7 9.43 16.80 3.21
C CYS A 7 9.88 16.08 1.93
N LEU A 8 10.80 16.68 1.17
CA LEU A 8 11.33 16.06 -0.04
C LEU A 8 12.08 14.75 0.26
N VAL A 9 12.95 14.75 1.27
CA VAL A 9 13.72 13.55 1.65
C VAL A 9 12.79 12.43 2.09
N VAL A 10 11.80 12.72 2.95
CA VAL A 10 10.81 11.73 3.42
C VAL A 10 9.98 11.22 2.24
N ALA A 11 9.56 12.08 1.33
CA ALA A 11 8.82 11.67 0.14
C ALA A 11 9.63 10.72 -0.74
N LEU A 12 10.87 11.06 -1.06
CA LEU A 12 11.74 10.20 -1.89
C LEU A 12 12.01 8.86 -1.24
N ALA A 13 12.27 8.82 0.07
CA ALA A 13 12.47 7.58 0.81
C ALA A 13 11.20 6.70 0.76
N THR A 14 10.01 7.30 0.97
CA THR A 14 8.73 6.57 0.92
C THR A 14 8.44 6.05 -0.49
N VAL A 15 8.69 6.85 -1.52
CA VAL A 15 8.51 6.43 -2.92
C VAL A 15 9.43 5.26 -3.27
N ALA A 16 10.71 5.33 -2.88
CA ALA A 16 11.68 4.26 -3.14
C ALA A 16 11.26 2.95 -2.46
N GLU A 17 10.89 3.01 -1.19
CA GLU A 17 10.40 1.86 -0.43
C GLU A 17 9.17 1.23 -1.08
N ARG A 18 8.15 2.05 -1.40
CA ARG A 18 6.92 1.56 -2.04
C ARG A 18 7.17 0.99 -3.43
N ALA A 19 8.09 1.57 -4.20
CA ALA A 19 8.46 1.04 -5.49
C ALA A 19 9.10 -0.36 -5.38
N LEU A 20 9.95 -0.59 -4.38
CA LEU A 20 10.54 -1.90 -4.11
C LEU A 20 9.49 -2.93 -3.68
N TYR A 21 8.59 -2.54 -2.77
CA TYR A 21 7.46 -3.38 -2.33
C TYR A 21 6.60 -3.83 -3.53
N TRP A 22 6.18 -2.89 -4.38
CA TRP A 22 5.34 -3.20 -5.53
C TRP A 22 6.05 -4.01 -6.63
N ARG A 23 7.39 -3.89 -6.74
CA ARG A 23 8.18 -4.79 -7.59
C ARG A 23 8.11 -6.25 -7.10
N LYS A 24 8.20 -6.45 -5.77
CA LYS A 24 8.07 -7.78 -5.15
C LYS A 24 6.65 -8.34 -5.37
N VAL A 25 5.61 -7.59 -5.03
CA VAL A 25 4.21 -8.00 -5.20
C VAL A 25 3.91 -8.35 -6.66
N ARG A 26 4.41 -7.57 -7.63
CA ARG A 26 4.21 -7.85 -9.05
C ARG A 26 4.81 -9.19 -9.49
N ARG A 27 5.97 -9.58 -8.96
CA ARG A 27 6.58 -10.88 -9.25
C ARG A 27 5.73 -12.03 -8.71
N LEU A 28 5.18 -11.86 -7.53
CA LEU A 28 4.35 -12.87 -6.87
C LEU A 28 2.94 -13.02 -7.49
N ARG A 29 2.42 -11.96 -8.11
CA ARG A 29 1.15 -11.99 -8.85
C ARG A 29 1.23 -12.78 -10.17
N ALA A 30 2.41 -12.93 -10.74
CA ALA A 30 2.61 -13.59 -12.03
C ALA A 30 2.56 -15.13 -11.92
N GLU A 31 2.26 -15.70 -10.76
CA GLU A 31 2.14 -17.15 -10.60
C GLU A 31 0.79 -17.64 -11.16
N PRO A 32 0.79 -18.46 -12.23
CA PRO A 32 -0.44 -19.01 -12.83
C PRO A 32 -1.12 -20.05 -11.93
N ALA A 33 -0.54 -20.34 -10.76
CA ALA A 33 -0.94 -21.41 -9.88
C ALA A 33 -2.34 -21.25 -9.25
N PHE A 34 -2.90 -20.03 -9.15
CA PHE A 34 -4.15 -19.81 -8.43
C PHE A 34 -5.34 -20.53 -9.09
N ALA A 35 -5.48 -20.45 -10.40
CA ALA A 35 -6.58 -21.10 -11.13
C ALA A 35 -6.51 -22.65 -11.05
N GLU A 36 -5.29 -23.21 -11.13
CA GLU A 36 -5.06 -24.65 -10.97
C GLU A 36 -5.41 -25.11 -9.55
N ILE A 37 -4.97 -24.33 -8.54
CA ILE A 37 -5.25 -24.62 -7.13
C ILE A 37 -6.74 -24.56 -6.84
N LEU A 38 -7.49 -23.63 -7.44
CA LEU A 38 -8.95 -23.60 -7.33
C LEU A 38 -9.60 -24.85 -7.96
N GLY A 39 -9.02 -25.39 -9.03
CA GLY A 39 -9.44 -26.68 -9.60
C GLY A 39 -9.30 -27.82 -8.59
N ASP A 40 -8.17 -27.91 -7.89
CA ASP A 40 -7.92 -28.90 -6.84
C ASP A 40 -8.87 -28.70 -5.64
N VAL A 41 -9.17 -27.45 -5.25
CA VAL A 41 -10.16 -27.14 -4.20
C VAL A 41 -11.55 -27.66 -4.57
N ARG A 42 -12.01 -27.43 -5.82
CA ARG A 42 -13.30 -27.94 -6.30
C ARG A 42 -13.41 -29.46 -6.26
N LEU A 43 -12.28 -30.15 -6.47
CA LEU A 43 -12.20 -31.61 -6.40
C LEU A 43 -12.00 -32.13 -4.97
N GLY A 44 -12.01 -31.27 -3.95
CA GLY A 44 -11.81 -31.66 -2.55
C GLY A 44 -10.38 -32.09 -2.20
N ARG A 45 -9.40 -31.77 -3.04
CA ARG A 45 -7.98 -32.15 -2.84
C ARG A 45 -7.26 -31.16 -1.91
N PHE A 46 -7.77 -30.98 -0.69
CA PHE A 46 -7.28 -29.95 0.25
C PHE A 46 -5.84 -30.19 0.72
N GLY A 47 -5.41 -31.45 0.90
CA GLY A 47 -4.04 -31.77 1.30
C GLY A 47 -2.97 -31.24 0.33
N PRO A 48 -3.02 -31.60 -0.97
CA PRO A 48 -2.12 -31.06 -1.97
C PRO A 48 -2.16 -29.53 -2.07
N VAL A 49 -3.34 -28.91 -1.95
CA VAL A 49 -3.50 -27.45 -1.94
C VAL A 49 -2.78 -26.84 -0.74
N TRP A 50 -2.91 -27.44 0.44
CA TRP A 50 -2.25 -26.99 1.66
C TRP A 50 -0.72 -26.99 1.54
N GLU A 51 -0.15 -28.06 0.99
CA GLU A 51 1.31 -28.14 0.79
C GLU A 51 1.79 -27.14 -0.28
N ARG A 52 1.08 -27.01 -1.40
CA ARG A 52 1.44 -26.04 -2.46
C ARG A 52 1.33 -24.59 -2.03
N THR A 53 0.51 -24.28 -1.03
CA THR A 53 0.35 -22.91 -0.50
C THR A 53 1.26 -22.62 0.69
N ARG A 54 2.07 -23.59 1.16
CA ARG A 54 2.88 -23.45 2.38
C ARG A 54 3.87 -22.30 2.32
N ASP A 55 4.62 -22.19 1.23
CA ASP A 55 5.67 -21.19 1.03
C ASP A 55 5.26 -20.15 -0.01
N ALA A 56 3.96 -20.08 -0.33
CA ALA A 56 3.45 -19.16 -1.33
C ALA A 56 3.53 -17.71 -0.82
N GLY A 57 4.25 -16.88 -1.55
CA GLY A 57 4.31 -15.43 -1.31
C GLY A 57 3.19 -14.68 -2.02
N SER A 58 2.35 -15.35 -2.81
CA SER A 58 1.23 -14.74 -3.52
C SER A 58 0.12 -14.34 -2.56
N PRO A 59 -0.35 -13.08 -2.57
CA PRO A 59 -1.44 -12.62 -1.72
C PRO A 59 -2.71 -13.48 -1.81
N PHE A 60 -3.00 -14.00 -3.01
CA PHE A 60 -4.16 -14.84 -3.27
C PHE A 60 -4.07 -16.21 -2.59
N LEU A 61 -2.88 -16.81 -2.61
CA LEU A 61 -2.63 -18.11 -2.00
C LEU A 61 -2.55 -18.02 -0.47
N VAL A 62 -2.05 -16.91 0.05
CA VAL A 62 -2.05 -16.62 1.50
C VAL A 62 -3.48 -16.52 2.01
N ALA A 63 -4.37 -15.78 1.33
CA ALA A 63 -5.77 -15.68 1.68
C ALA A 63 -6.48 -17.05 1.59
N LEU A 64 -6.28 -17.81 0.51
CA LEU A 64 -6.85 -19.15 0.37
C LEU A 64 -6.40 -20.09 1.49
N ARG A 65 -5.13 -20.05 1.87
CA ARG A 65 -4.58 -20.83 2.98
C ARG A 65 -5.23 -20.48 4.31
N ALA A 66 -5.45 -19.18 4.59
CA ALA A 66 -6.18 -18.75 5.78
C ALA A 66 -7.60 -19.32 5.85
N GLY A 67 -8.30 -19.36 4.71
CA GLY A 67 -9.61 -19.98 4.60
C GLY A 67 -9.59 -21.49 4.85
N LEU A 68 -8.62 -22.20 4.28
CA LEU A 68 -8.48 -23.66 4.50
C LEU A 68 -8.13 -23.99 5.96
N ALA A 69 -7.29 -23.17 6.63
CA ALA A 69 -6.95 -23.32 8.04
C ALA A 69 -8.21 -23.21 8.94
N ASN A 70 -9.21 -22.45 8.52
CA ASN A 70 -10.46 -22.21 9.26
C ASN A 70 -11.69 -22.90 8.63
N GLY A 71 -11.48 -23.98 7.89
CA GLY A 71 -12.51 -24.63 7.08
C GLY A 71 -13.75 -25.09 7.84
N ARG A 72 -13.65 -25.35 9.17
CA ARG A 72 -14.78 -25.75 10.03
C ARG A 72 -15.63 -24.59 10.52
N ALA A 73 -15.06 -23.41 10.67
CA ALA A 73 -15.78 -22.26 11.21
C ALA A 73 -16.31 -21.38 10.06
N GLU A 74 -15.50 -20.45 9.63
CA GLU A 74 -15.87 -19.45 8.61
C GLU A 74 -14.70 -19.22 7.62
N PRO A 75 -14.52 -20.12 6.64
CA PRO A 75 -13.39 -20.03 5.72
C PRO A 75 -13.39 -18.73 4.91
N VAL A 76 -14.56 -18.21 4.53
CA VAL A 76 -14.67 -16.97 3.76
C VAL A 76 -14.25 -15.77 4.60
N THR A 77 -14.71 -15.69 5.84
CA THR A 77 -14.32 -14.62 6.78
C THR A 77 -12.80 -14.63 7.04
N ALA A 78 -12.21 -15.82 7.21
CA ALA A 78 -10.76 -15.94 7.38
C ALA A 78 -9.97 -15.50 6.13
N MET A 79 -10.47 -15.80 4.93
CA MET A 79 -9.90 -15.30 3.68
C MET A 79 -9.98 -13.78 3.59
N GLN A 80 -11.12 -13.19 3.95
CA GLN A 80 -11.32 -11.74 3.93
C GLN A 80 -10.40 -11.03 4.91
N LEU A 81 -10.25 -11.53 6.15
CA LEU A 81 -9.33 -10.97 7.13
C LEU A 81 -7.88 -11.00 6.65
N SER A 82 -7.44 -12.12 6.09
CA SER A 82 -6.09 -12.24 5.54
C SER A 82 -5.88 -11.34 4.31
N ALA A 83 -6.91 -11.12 3.50
CA ALA A 83 -6.88 -10.17 2.39
C ALA A 83 -6.76 -8.72 2.89
N GLU A 84 -7.51 -8.34 3.94
CA GLU A 84 -7.41 -7.01 4.56
C GLU A 84 -6.03 -6.75 5.15
N GLU A 85 -5.42 -7.70 5.88
CA GLU A 85 -4.04 -7.61 6.37
C GLU A 85 -3.05 -7.33 5.23
N THR A 86 -3.20 -8.03 4.12
CA THR A 86 -2.38 -7.82 2.92
C THR A 86 -2.59 -6.42 2.33
N LEU A 87 -3.82 -5.91 2.34
CA LEU A 87 -4.15 -4.57 1.84
C LEU A 87 -3.62 -3.47 2.76
N GLU A 88 -3.65 -3.67 4.06
CA GLU A 88 -3.03 -2.76 5.04
C GLU A 88 -1.53 -2.65 4.80
N GLU A 89 -0.84 -3.77 4.61
CA GLU A 89 0.59 -3.78 4.28
C GLU A 89 0.86 -3.08 2.94
N ALA A 90 0.05 -3.36 1.91
CA ALA A 90 0.16 -2.73 0.60
C ALA A 90 -0.10 -1.22 0.64
N GLY A 91 -1.01 -0.77 1.49
CA GLY A 91 -1.36 0.63 1.73
C GLY A 91 -0.47 1.36 2.74
N ALA A 92 0.42 0.63 3.42
CA ALA A 92 1.26 1.20 4.46
C ALA A 92 2.04 2.43 3.96
N ARG A 93 2.14 3.46 4.82
CA ARG A 93 2.87 4.71 4.55
C ARG A 93 2.35 5.57 3.38
N GLN A 94 1.25 5.20 2.71
CA GLN A 94 0.64 6.07 1.70
C GLN A 94 0.17 7.41 2.30
N TRP A 95 -0.24 7.39 3.56
CA TRP A 95 -0.62 8.59 4.28
C TRP A 95 0.50 9.64 4.36
N LEU A 96 1.79 9.21 4.42
CA LEU A 96 2.92 10.13 4.39
C LEU A 96 2.98 10.91 3.08
N LEU A 97 2.82 10.23 1.93
CA LEU A 97 2.79 10.90 0.63
C LEU A 97 1.60 11.85 0.51
N SER A 98 0.41 11.41 0.95
CA SER A 98 -0.79 12.24 0.99
C SER A 98 -0.59 13.50 1.85
N THR A 99 0.01 13.34 3.03
CA THR A 99 0.33 14.46 3.92
C THR A 99 1.32 15.43 3.28
N ILE A 100 2.37 14.93 2.63
CA ILE A 100 3.37 15.79 1.98
C ILE A 100 2.78 16.57 0.81
N VAL A 101 1.92 15.96 0.01
CA VAL A 101 1.21 16.63 -1.10
C VAL A 101 0.43 17.85 -0.62
N THR A 102 -0.18 17.77 0.56
CA THR A 102 -0.93 18.89 1.15
C THR A 102 -0.05 19.84 1.97
N LEU A 103 0.91 19.31 2.74
CA LEU A 103 1.72 20.07 3.67
C LEU A 103 2.80 20.90 2.97
N ALA A 104 3.42 20.38 1.90
CA ALA A 104 4.52 21.07 1.24
C ALA A 104 4.13 22.45 0.65
N PRO A 105 2.96 22.62 -0.03
CA PRO A 105 2.49 23.94 -0.45
C PRO A 105 2.20 24.89 0.71
N LEU A 106 1.65 24.37 1.81
CA LEU A 106 1.35 25.17 3.00
C LEU A 106 2.62 25.67 3.68
N LEU A 107 3.66 24.84 3.74
CA LEU A 107 4.99 25.25 4.22
C LEU A 107 5.64 26.27 3.29
N GLY A 108 5.45 26.14 1.98
CA GLY A 108 5.88 27.13 1.00
C GLY A 108 5.18 28.48 1.21
N LEU A 109 3.87 28.47 1.38
CA LEU A 109 3.08 29.67 1.68
C LEU A 109 3.50 30.31 3.01
N LEU A 110 3.69 29.51 4.05
CA LEU A 110 4.21 29.99 5.33
C LEU A 110 5.58 30.66 5.16
N GLY A 111 6.43 30.09 4.31
CA GLY A 111 7.73 30.65 3.96
C GLY A 111 7.61 32.04 3.33
N THR A 112 6.62 32.31 2.47
CA THR A 112 6.39 33.65 1.92
C THR A 112 5.92 34.65 2.98
N VAL A 113 5.01 34.23 3.86
CA VAL A 113 4.52 35.10 4.94
C VAL A 113 5.70 35.53 5.84
N ILE A 114 6.51 34.56 6.29
CA ILE A 114 7.67 34.82 7.16
C ILE A 114 8.72 35.70 6.42
N GLY A 115 9.02 35.38 5.16
CA GLY A 115 10.00 36.14 4.36
C GLY A 115 9.58 37.56 4.10
N ILE A 116 8.30 37.79 3.76
CA ILE A 116 7.76 39.14 3.57
C ILE A 116 7.73 39.90 4.90
N MET A 117 7.27 39.30 6.00
CA MET A 117 7.29 39.92 7.32
C MET A 117 8.72 40.34 7.73
N GLY A 118 9.70 39.46 7.52
CA GLY A 118 11.11 39.79 7.78
C GLY A 118 11.64 40.94 6.92
N SER A 119 11.18 41.07 5.66
CA SER A 119 11.56 42.15 4.75
C SER A 119 11.04 43.51 5.20
N PHE A 120 9.84 43.57 5.76
CA PHE A 120 9.24 44.81 6.25
C PHE A 120 9.93 45.38 7.47
N GLN A 121 10.69 44.61 8.24
CA GLN A 121 11.50 45.12 9.37
C GLN A 121 12.60 46.09 8.95
N PHE A 122 12.98 46.10 7.67
CA PHE A 122 14.02 46.98 7.14
C PHE A 122 13.46 48.26 6.53
N ILE A 123 12.16 48.47 6.50
CA ILE A 123 11.52 49.70 6.03
C ILE A 123 11.69 50.76 7.10
N GLY A 124 12.61 51.71 6.86
CA GLY A 124 12.94 52.81 7.82
C GLY A 124 14.43 53.16 7.89
N SER A 125 15.30 52.37 7.28
CA SER A 125 16.72 52.64 7.16
C SER A 125 17.05 53.10 5.72
N GLU A 126 17.48 54.36 5.56
CA GLU A 126 17.38 55.15 4.33
C GLU A 126 18.08 54.67 3.05
N GLN A 127 19.03 53.77 3.02
CA GLN A 127 19.74 53.46 1.76
C GLN A 127 19.86 51.99 1.37
N LEU A 128 19.59 51.06 2.26
CA LEU A 128 19.71 49.62 1.99
C LEU A 128 18.37 48.89 1.98
N ALA A 129 17.26 49.59 2.26
CA ALA A 129 15.93 48.98 2.42
C ALA A 129 15.45 48.29 1.15
N VAL A 130 15.61 48.93 -0.03
CA VAL A 130 15.08 48.36 -1.30
C VAL A 130 15.76 47.04 -1.67
N ALA A 131 17.09 46.95 -1.55
CA ALA A 131 17.83 45.74 -1.90
C ALA A 131 17.51 44.57 -0.91
N LYS A 132 17.40 44.86 0.40
CA LYS A 132 17.06 43.85 1.43
C LYS A 132 15.62 43.40 1.29
N VAL A 133 14.68 44.31 1.06
CA VAL A 133 13.27 43.98 0.82
C VAL A 133 13.10 43.13 -0.44
N SER A 134 13.72 43.51 -1.54
CA SER A 134 13.71 42.75 -2.79
C SER A 134 14.31 41.36 -2.63
N GLY A 135 15.43 41.21 -1.91
CA GLY A 135 16.07 39.94 -1.63
C GLY A 135 15.19 39.03 -0.78
N GLY A 136 14.58 39.54 0.31
CA GLY A 136 13.71 38.74 1.19
C GLY A 136 12.40 38.31 0.50
N VAL A 137 11.81 39.16 -0.33
CA VAL A 137 10.65 38.77 -1.17
C VAL A 137 11.05 37.70 -2.18
N GLY A 138 12.23 37.82 -2.82
CA GLY A 138 12.75 36.82 -3.74
C GLY A 138 12.91 35.45 -3.07
N GLU A 139 13.54 35.40 -1.89
CA GLU A 139 13.69 34.16 -1.12
C GLU A 139 12.33 33.55 -0.71
N ALA A 140 11.36 34.38 -0.34
CA ALA A 140 10.01 33.97 0.00
C ALA A 140 9.32 33.29 -1.19
N LEU A 141 9.40 33.86 -2.38
CA LEU A 141 8.84 33.32 -3.62
C LEU A 141 9.46 31.96 -3.99
N ILE A 142 10.78 31.82 -3.81
CA ILE A 142 11.49 30.54 -4.01
C ILE A 142 10.95 29.47 -3.06
N ALA A 143 10.65 29.79 -1.79
CA ALA A 143 10.09 28.85 -0.84
C ALA A 143 8.73 28.31 -1.30
N THR A 144 7.84 29.19 -1.81
CA THR A 144 6.54 28.76 -2.34
C THR A 144 6.68 27.91 -3.61
N ALA A 145 7.54 28.33 -4.54
CA ALA A 145 7.79 27.56 -5.75
C ALA A 145 8.34 26.14 -5.43
N ALA A 146 9.26 26.05 -4.46
CA ALA A 146 9.79 24.78 -4.00
C ALA A 146 8.71 23.89 -3.35
N GLY A 147 7.86 24.45 -2.49
CA GLY A 147 6.76 23.72 -1.86
C GLY A 147 5.77 23.16 -2.88
N LEU A 148 5.36 23.96 -3.85
CA LEU A 148 4.49 23.55 -4.96
C LEU A 148 5.16 22.48 -5.84
N GLY A 149 6.44 22.65 -6.18
CA GLY A 149 7.20 21.67 -6.96
C GLY A 149 7.26 20.30 -6.30
N ILE A 150 7.54 20.27 -4.99
CA ILE A 150 7.54 19.01 -4.21
C ILE A 150 6.17 18.35 -4.22
N ALA A 151 5.10 19.13 -4.01
CA ALA A 151 3.74 18.57 -4.02
C ALA A 151 3.39 17.92 -5.37
N ILE A 152 3.72 18.57 -6.49
CA ILE A 152 3.47 18.04 -7.84
C ILE A 152 4.26 16.75 -8.06
N VAL A 153 5.54 16.71 -7.69
CA VAL A 153 6.39 15.53 -7.83
C VAL A 153 5.88 14.36 -6.97
N CYS A 154 5.37 14.64 -5.76
CA CYS A 154 4.83 13.62 -4.86
C CYS A 154 3.44 13.12 -5.26
N LEU A 155 2.64 13.94 -5.93
CA LEU A 155 1.28 13.60 -6.34
C LEU A 155 1.24 12.44 -7.34
N ILE A 156 2.19 12.37 -8.25
CA ILE A 156 2.26 11.31 -9.27
C ILE A 156 2.44 9.93 -8.64
N PRO A 157 3.49 9.68 -7.83
CA PRO A 157 3.66 8.38 -7.17
C PRO A 157 2.56 8.09 -6.15
N HIS A 158 2.02 9.09 -5.45
CA HIS A 158 0.88 8.92 -4.55
C HIS A 158 -0.31 8.31 -5.29
N ASN A 159 -0.73 8.93 -6.40
CA ASN A 159 -1.85 8.43 -7.21
C ASN A 159 -1.56 7.05 -7.83
N TYR A 160 -0.31 6.81 -8.26
CA TYR A 160 0.08 5.52 -8.81
C TYR A 160 -0.07 4.39 -7.77
N PHE A 161 0.48 4.56 -6.57
CA PHE A 161 0.39 3.55 -5.52
C PHE A 161 -1.04 3.37 -5.01
N HIS A 162 -1.80 4.46 -4.88
CA HIS A 162 -3.21 4.39 -4.52
C HIS A 162 -4.00 3.51 -5.50
N ARG A 163 -3.86 3.73 -6.79
CA ARG A 163 -4.52 2.90 -7.82
C ARG A 163 -4.05 1.44 -7.76
N ARG A 164 -2.79 1.18 -7.41
CA ARG A 164 -2.27 -0.18 -7.25
C ARG A 164 -2.89 -0.92 -6.08
N VAL A 165 -3.12 -0.25 -4.96
CA VAL A 165 -3.81 -0.84 -3.81
C VAL A 165 -5.27 -1.13 -4.16
N GLN A 166 -5.97 -0.22 -4.82
CA GLN A 166 -7.35 -0.45 -5.25
C GLN A 166 -7.47 -1.62 -6.23
N ALA A 167 -6.54 -1.74 -7.17
CA ALA A 167 -6.50 -2.89 -8.08
C ALA A 167 -6.23 -4.21 -7.34
N LEU A 168 -5.32 -4.20 -6.34
CA LEU A 168 -5.07 -5.39 -5.52
C LEU A 168 -6.29 -5.77 -4.69
N ARG A 169 -7.00 -4.79 -4.12
CA ARG A 169 -8.27 -5.01 -3.39
C ARG A 169 -9.28 -5.73 -4.27
N HIS A 170 -9.53 -5.20 -5.45
CA HIS A 170 -10.47 -5.80 -6.39
C HIS A 170 -10.10 -7.24 -6.77
N ASP A 171 -8.82 -7.49 -7.06
CA ASP A 171 -8.35 -8.82 -7.42
C ASP A 171 -8.46 -9.81 -6.23
N LEU A 172 -8.19 -9.37 -5.00
CA LEU A 172 -8.35 -10.19 -3.79
C LEU A 172 -9.82 -10.50 -3.51
N GLU A 173 -10.72 -9.54 -3.65
CA GLU A 173 -12.16 -9.75 -3.53
C GLU A 173 -12.65 -10.78 -4.54
N GLN A 174 -12.22 -10.69 -5.79
CA GLN A 174 -12.53 -11.69 -6.82
C GLN A 174 -11.97 -13.07 -6.47
N ALA A 175 -10.73 -13.13 -5.95
CA ALA A 175 -10.10 -14.39 -5.56
C ALA A 175 -10.85 -15.07 -4.40
N VAL A 176 -11.26 -14.29 -3.40
CA VAL A 176 -12.07 -14.79 -2.27
C VAL A 176 -13.42 -15.33 -2.76
N ASN A 177 -14.12 -14.58 -3.63
CA ASN A 177 -15.40 -15.01 -4.20
C ASN A 177 -15.25 -16.31 -5.03
N GLN A 178 -14.18 -16.43 -5.82
CA GLN A 178 -13.91 -17.65 -6.59
C GLN A 178 -13.58 -18.84 -5.68
N ALA A 179 -12.82 -18.60 -4.59
CA ALA A 179 -12.52 -19.63 -3.60
C ALA A 179 -13.78 -20.07 -2.86
N GLU A 180 -14.68 -19.16 -2.49
CA GLU A 180 -15.97 -19.46 -1.89
C GLU A 180 -16.81 -20.38 -2.79
N VAL A 181 -16.92 -20.04 -4.08
CA VAL A 181 -17.62 -20.88 -5.07
C VAL A 181 -16.98 -22.26 -5.18
N ALA A 182 -15.66 -22.34 -5.18
CA ALA A 182 -14.94 -23.62 -5.23
C ALA A 182 -15.18 -24.48 -3.99
N LEU A 183 -15.17 -23.87 -2.79
CA LEU A 183 -15.46 -24.56 -1.53
C LEU A 183 -16.92 -25.05 -1.47
N LYS A 184 -17.87 -24.23 -1.90
CA LYS A 184 -19.29 -24.63 -2.00
C LYS A 184 -19.50 -25.80 -2.97
N ALA A 185 -18.80 -25.80 -4.10
CA ALA A 185 -18.84 -26.90 -5.07
C ALA A 185 -18.26 -28.20 -4.48
N ALA A 186 -17.14 -28.13 -3.76
CA ALA A 186 -16.58 -29.28 -3.05
C ALA A 186 -17.54 -29.83 -1.99
N ALA A 187 -18.15 -28.97 -1.20
CA ALA A 187 -19.15 -29.35 -0.20
C ALA A 187 -20.38 -30.02 -0.82
N ALA A 188 -20.89 -29.49 -1.94
CA ALA A 188 -22.01 -30.07 -2.68
C ALA A 188 -21.66 -31.44 -3.28
N ALA A 189 -20.39 -31.68 -3.60
CA ALA A 189 -19.88 -32.99 -4.04
C ALA A 189 -19.63 -33.99 -2.88
N GLY A 190 -20.01 -33.64 -1.63
CA GLY A 190 -19.81 -34.47 -0.47
C GLY A 190 -18.40 -34.52 0.08
N GLN A 191 -17.55 -33.62 -0.34
CA GLN A 191 -16.19 -33.53 0.17
C GLN A 191 -16.15 -32.81 1.54
N PRO A 192 -15.43 -33.33 2.53
CA PRO A 192 -15.46 -32.81 3.90
C PRO A 192 -14.61 -31.54 4.04
N VAL A 193 -15.09 -30.41 3.56
CA VAL A 193 -14.41 -29.11 3.68
C VAL A 193 -14.10 -28.75 5.14
N GLY A 194 -15.00 -29.16 6.06
CA GLY A 194 -14.84 -28.91 7.50
C GLY A 194 -13.91 -29.88 8.25
N GLU A 195 -13.45 -30.97 7.63
CA GLU A 195 -12.59 -31.96 8.28
C GLU A 195 -11.09 -31.72 8.02
N PHE A 196 -10.74 -30.83 7.09
CA PHE A 196 -9.35 -30.49 6.84
C PHE A 196 -8.79 -29.66 8.01
N GLN A 197 -7.98 -30.29 8.85
CA GLN A 197 -7.22 -29.65 9.91
C GLN A 197 -5.73 -29.76 9.58
N PRO A 198 -5.00 -28.64 9.49
CA PRO A 198 -3.56 -28.65 9.22
C PRO A 198 -2.75 -29.43 10.28
N GLU A 199 -3.23 -29.47 11.52
CA GLU A 199 -2.58 -30.21 12.62
C GLU A 199 -2.71 -31.72 12.50
N THR A 200 -3.79 -32.25 11.90
CA THR A 200 -3.97 -33.69 11.70
C THR A 200 -3.11 -34.24 10.57
N ALA A 201 -2.70 -33.42 9.61
CA ALA A 201 -1.77 -33.82 8.55
C ALA A 201 -0.36 -34.10 9.09
N ALA A 202 0.08 -33.35 10.11
CA ALA A 202 1.39 -33.55 10.76
C ALA A 202 1.41 -34.80 11.68
N GLY A 203 0.27 -35.25 12.18
CA GLY A 203 0.14 -36.43 13.08
C GLY A 203 0.07 -37.76 12.37
N ARG A 204 -0.20 -37.82 11.07
CA ARG A 204 -0.26 -39.07 10.27
C ARG A 204 1.08 -39.47 9.63
N ALA A 205 2.13 -38.68 9.81
CA ALA A 205 3.48 -38.95 9.31
C ALA A 205 4.44 -39.47 10.41
N ARG A 206 3.90 -40.12 11.48
CA ARG A 206 4.68 -40.86 12.48
C ARG A 206 4.33 -42.33 12.47
#